data_d37c980bac18ccb592b986031a311bc0
#
_entry.id   d37c980bac18ccb592b986031a311bc0
#
_cell.length_a   1.000
_cell.length_b   1.000
_cell.length_c   1.000
_cell.angle_alpha   90.00
_cell.angle_beta   90.00
_cell.angle_gamma   90.00
#
_symmetry.space_group_name_H-M   'P 1'
#
loop_
_entity.id
_entity.type
_entity.pdbx_description
1 polymer ?
#
loop_
_entity_poly.entity_id
_entity_poly.type
_entity_poly.pdbx_seq_one_letter_code
_entity_poly.pdbx_strand_id
1 'polypeptide(L)'
;MMMDPKQKQLNLTTIKEVLRQYLQERGLRNTPERYTILEEIYELEHHFNVDDLYLIMMQKKYHVSKATIYNTIEIFLDAGLIRKHQFGEKTLTSSSYEKSYFDKQHDHLVIYKKSSGKEIAEIIEFCDPRIQGIKESIEQAFNVQIDSHSLYFYGTKKD
;
A
#
# COMPACT_ATOMS: atom_id res chain seq x y z
N MET A 1 -4.94 -17.69 -3.20
CA MET A 1 -6.25 -17.89 -3.88
C MET A 1 -6.48 -16.76 -4.84
N MET A 2 -6.64 -17.03 -6.11
CA MET A 2 -6.90 -16.00 -7.11
C MET A 2 -8.33 -15.47 -6.96
N MET A 3 -8.48 -14.16 -7.05
CA MET A 3 -9.78 -13.50 -7.03
C MET A 3 -10.55 -13.81 -8.32
N ASP A 4 -11.86 -14.02 -8.21
CA ASP A 4 -12.75 -14.18 -9.38
C ASP A 4 -12.60 -12.96 -10.31
N PRO A 5 -12.46 -13.18 -11.64
CA PRO A 5 -12.34 -12.09 -12.61
C PRO A 5 -13.47 -11.06 -12.54
N LYS A 6 -14.69 -11.49 -12.24
CA LYS A 6 -15.84 -10.58 -12.07
C LYS A 6 -15.67 -9.68 -10.84
N GLN A 7 -15.19 -10.26 -9.75
CA GLN A 7 -14.93 -9.51 -8.52
C GLN A 7 -13.78 -8.51 -8.73
N LYS A 8 -12.74 -8.93 -9.44
CA LYS A 8 -11.62 -8.06 -9.81
C LYS A 8 -12.10 -6.85 -10.63
N GLN A 9 -12.94 -7.09 -11.62
CA GLN A 9 -13.50 -6.01 -12.45
C GLN A 9 -14.40 -5.07 -11.64
N LEU A 10 -15.21 -5.60 -10.75
CA LEU A 10 -16.06 -4.79 -9.87
C LEU A 10 -15.22 -3.93 -8.93
N ASN A 11 -14.17 -4.51 -8.35
CA ASN A 11 -13.25 -3.79 -7.47
C ASN A 11 -12.56 -2.64 -8.23
N LEU A 12 -12.10 -2.90 -9.44
CA LEU A 12 -11.46 -1.89 -10.28
C LEU A 12 -12.42 -0.73 -10.59
N THR A 13 -13.67 -1.02 -10.94
CA THR A 13 -14.70 -0.02 -11.17
C THR A 13 -14.92 0.83 -9.92
N THR A 14 -14.97 0.21 -8.76
CA THR A 14 -15.19 0.90 -7.48
C THR A 14 -14.05 1.87 -7.15
N ILE A 15 -12.80 1.44 -7.27
CA ILE A 15 -11.65 2.30 -6.95
C ILE A 15 -11.52 3.47 -7.93
N LYS A 16 -11.85 3.25 -9.20
CA LYS A 16 -11.89 4.34 -10.20
C LYS A 16 -12.94 5.38 -9.85
N GLU A 17 -14.10 4.96 -9.37
CA GLU A 17 -15.15 5.87 -8.93
C GLU A 17 -14.75 6.65 -7.68
N VAL A 18 -14.08 6.01 -6.73
CA VAL A 18 -13.51 6.69 -5.55
C VAL A 18 -12.52 7.79 -6.00
N LEU A 19 -11.63 7.46 -6.92
CA LEU A 19 -10.68 8.45 -7.47
C LEU A 19 -11.40 9.59 -8.17
N ARG A 20 -12.38 9.28 -9.01
CA ARG A 20 -13.16 10.28 -9.75
C ARG A 20 -13.82 11.28 -8.80
N GLN A 21 -14.51 10.80 -7.78
CA GLN A 21 -15.17 11.63 -6.76
C GLN A 21 -14.16 12.49 -6.01
N TYR A 22 -13.04 11.91 -5.59
CA TYR A 22 -11.98 12.64 -4.88
C TYR A 22 -11.44 13.79 -5.74
N LEU A 23 -11.12 13.52 -7.01
CA LEU A 23 -10.60 14.54 -7.92
C LEU A 23 -11.62 15.67 -8.13
N GLN A 24 -12.89 15.33 -8.27
CA GLN A 24 -13.97 16.30 -8.44
C GLN A 24 -14.13 17.18 -7.20
N GLU A 25 -14.19 16.60 -6.02
CA GLU A 25 -14.35 17.33 -4.75
C GLU A 25 -13.19 18.28 -4.45
N ARG A 26 -11.99 17.93 -4.90
CA ARG A 26 -10.77 18.73 -4.70
C ARG A 26 -10.47 19.68 -5.85
N GLY A 27 -11.27 19.67 -6.93
CA GLY A 27 -11.02 20.49 -8.11
C GLY A 27 -9.74 20.13 -8.85
N LEU A 28 -9.31 18.86 -8.75
CA LEU A 28 -8.10 18.38 -9.39
C LEU A 28 -8.39 17.86 -10.81
N ARG A 29 -7.40 17.95 -11.69
CA ARG A 29 -7.55 17.49 -13.08
C ARG A 29 -7.82 15.98 -13.12
N ASN A 30 -8.82 15.61 -13.87
CA ASN A 30 -9.15 14.23 -14.18
C ASN A 30 -8.37 13.79 -15.42
N THR A 31 -7.26 13.08 -15.25
CA THR A 31 -6.38 12.66 -16.34
C THR A 31 -6.33 11.16 -16.51
N PRO A 32 -6.25 10.64 -17.75
CA PRO A 32 -6.18 9.21 -18.00
C PRO A 32 -4.98 8.54 -17.33
N GLU A 33 -3.84 9.22 -17.21
CA GLU A 33 -2.63 8.68 -16.59
C GLU A 33 -2.85 8.25 -15.15
N ARG A 34 -3.65 9.00 -14.38
CA ARG A 34 -3.96 8.66 -12.98
C ARG A 34 -4.71 7.34 -12.87
N TYR A 35 -5.66 7.10 -13.75
CA TYR A 35 -6.41 5.84 -13.79
C TYR A 35 -5.53 4.67 -14.22
N THR A 36 -4.66 4.88 -15.20
CA THR A 36 -3.70 3.86 -15.63
C THR A 36 -2.75 3.48 -14.51
N ILE A 37 -2.20 4.44 -13.78
CA ILE A 37 -1.33 4.19 -12.62
C ILE A 37 -2.10 3.43 -11.52
N LEU A 38 -3.34 3.80 -11.25
CA LEU A 38 -4.20 3.11 -10.28
C LEU A 38 -4.44 1.65 -10.67
N GLU A 39 -4.75 1.39 -11.93
CA GLU A 39 -4.94 0.04 -12.46
C GLU A 39 -3.68 -0.80 -12.28
N GLU A 40 -2.51 -0.26 -12.61
CA GLU A 40 -1.24 -0.97 -12.47
C GLU A 40 -0.94 -1.29 -11.00
N ILE A 41 -1.20 -0.38 -10.08
CA ILE A 41 -1.03 -0.62 -8.65
C ILE A 41 -1.94 -1.77 -8.18
N TYR A 42 -3.19 -1.78 -8.60
CA TYR A 42 -4.15 -2.81 -8.17
C TYR A 42 -3.94 -4.16 -8.84
N GLU A 43 -3.14 -4.22 -9.90
CA GLU A 43 -2.64 -5.48 -10.48
C GLU A 43 -1.48 -6.10 -9.67
N LEU A 44 -0.76 -5.30 -8.89
CA LEU A 44 0.36 -5.78 -8.09
C LEU A 44 -0.12 -6.60 -6.90
N GLU A 45 0.58 -7.68 -6.62
CA GLU A 45 0.30 -8.56 -5.47
C GLU A 45 1.13 -8.19 -4.23
N HIS A 46 2.11 -7.31 -4.40
CA HIS A 46 3.11 -6.98 -3.40
C HIS A 46 3.18 -5.49 -3.12
N HIS A 47 3.91 -5.15 -2.06
CA HIS A 47 4.36 -3.79 -1.83
C HIS A 47 5.19 -3.30 -3.02
N PHE A 48 5.13 -2.02 -3.28
CA PHE A 48 5.89 -1.40 -4.36
C PHE A 48 6.50 -0.07 -3.90
N ASN A 49 7.57 0.32 -4.54
CA ASN A 49 8.12 1.67 -4.46
C ASN A 49 7.91 2.41 -5.79
N VAL A 50 8.24 3.69 -5.82
CA VAL A 50 8.07 4.52 -7.02
C VAL A 50 8.93 4.01 -8.18
N ASP A 51 10.16 3.57 -7.89
CA ASP A 51 11.05 3.07 -8.94
C ASP A 51 10.52 1.80 -9.60
N ASP A 52 9.98 0.87 -8.80
CA ASP A 52 9.36 -0.35 -9.32
C ASP A 52 8.16 -0.01 -10.23
N LEU A 53 7.30 0.88 -9.75
CA LEU A 53 6.13 1.30 -10.52
C LEU A 53 6.52 2.02 -11.82
N TYR A 54 7.54 2.87 -11.77
CA TYR A 54 8.07 3.54 -12.95
C TYR A 54 8.58 2.53 -13.99
N LEU A 55 9.33 1.50 -13.56
CA LEU A 55 9.81 0.45 -14.46
C LEU A 55 8.66 -0.34 -15.09
N ILE A 56 7.63 -0.67 -14.32
CA ILE A 56 6.44 -1.35 -14.84
C ILE A 56 5.75 -0.50 -15.91
N MET A 57 5.55 0.78 -15.64
CA MET A 57 4.96 1.71 -16.60
C MET A 57 5.79 1.79 -17.89
N MET A 58 7.10 1.87 -17.77
CA MET A 58 8.02 1.88 -18.90
C MET A 58 7.93 0.60 -19.74
N GLN A 59 7.93 -0.57 -19.10
CA GLN A 59 7.81 -1.86 -19.77
C GLN A 59 6.50 -2.00 -20.55
N LYS A 60 5.44 -1.43 -20.03
CA LYS A 60 4.11 -1.40 -20.70
C LYS A 60 3.97 -0.26 -21.69
N LYS A 61 5.03 0.46 -21.96
CA LYS A 61 5.07 1.59 -22.90
C LYS A 61 4.18 2.77 -22.53
N TYR A 62 3.90 2.95 -21.24
CA TYR A 62 3.27 4.16 -20.75
C TYR A 62 4.33 5.23 -20.49
N HIS A 63 4.23 6.34 -21.21
CA HIS A 63 5.17 7.45 -21.07
C HIS A 63 4.77 8.37 -19.92
N VAL A 64 5.17 8.02 -18.73
CA VAL A 64 4.88 8.78 -17.51
C VAL A 64 6.18 9.14 -16.81
N SER A 65 6.35 10.40 -16.42
CA SER A 65 7.52 10.82 -15.66
C SER A 65 7.45 10.35 -14.20
N LYS A 66 8.59 10.21 -13.55
CA LYS A 66 8.63 9.93 -12.10
C LYS A 66 7.91 11.01 -11.31
N ALA A 67 8.02 12.28 -11.68
CA ALA A 67 7.32 13.38 -11.04
C ALA A 67 5.80 13.20 -11.08
N THR A 68 5.26 12.76 -12.23
CA THR A 68 3.83 12.45 -12.37
C THR A 68 3.42 11.30 -11.46
N ILE A 69 4.26 10.26 -11.34
CA ILE A 69 3.99 9.13 -10.44
C ILE A 69 3.97 9.59 -8.98
N TYR A 70 4.96 10.38 -8.54
CA TYR A 70 5.00 10.91 -7.18
C TYR A 70 3.76 11.74 -6.85
N ASN A 71 3.38 12.66 -7.73
CA ASN A 71 2.18 13.49 -7.54
C ASN A 71 0.91 12.65 -7.48
N THR A 72 0.81 11.62 -8.30
CA THR A 72 -0.33 10.71 -8.33
C THR A 72 -0.40 9.86 -7.07
N ILE A 73 0.74 9.38 -6.56
CA ILE A 73 0.82 8.63 -5.31
C ILE A 73 0.32 9.47 -4.13
N GLU A 74 0.70 10.74 -4.04
CA GLU A 74 0.20 11.64 -2.99
C GLU A 74 -1.32 11.77 -3.02
N ILE A 75 -1.90 11.87 -4.21
CA ILE A 75 -3.36 11.89 -4.40
C ILE A 75 -3.98 10.58 -3.91
N PHE A 76 -3.40 9.44 -4.25
CA PHE A 76 -3.92 8.13 -3.86
C PHE A 76 -3.82 7.88 -2.35
N LEU A 77 -2.77 8.35 -1.71
CA LEU A 77 -2.62 8.31 -0.26
C LEU A 77 -3.72 9.12 0.44
N ASP A 78 -3.95 10.33 -0.02
CA ASP A 78 -4.96 11.22 0.55
C ASP A 78 -6.39 10.71 0.30
N ALA A 79 -6.62 10.08 -0.84
CA ALA A 79 -7.90 9.44 -1.19
C ALA A 79 -8.16 8.10 -0.48
N GLY A 80 -7.18 7.55 0.24
CA GLY A 80 -7.30 6.26 0.92
C GLY A 80 -7.24 5.04 -0.01
N LEU A 81 -6.74 5.21 -1.22
CA LEU A 81 -6.61 4.13 -2.21
C LEU A 81 -5.38 3.27 -1.99
N ILE A 82 -4.35 3.86 -1.44
CA ILE A 82 -3.11 3.18 -1.03
C ILE A 82 -2.67 3.67 0.34
N ARG A 83 -1.77 2.95 0.96
CA ARG A 83 -1.12 3.36 2.20
C ARG A 83 0.40 3.26 2.08
N LYS A 84 1.08 4.07 2.87
CA LYS A 84 2.53 4.12 2.90
C LYS A 84 3.05 3.33 4.10
N HIS A 85 4.05 2.50 3.85
CA HIS A 85 4.81 1.85 4.89
C HIS A 85 6.27 2.29 4.83
N GLN A 86 6.82 2.59 5.99
CA GLN A 86 8.22 2.88 6.13
C GLN A 86 8.86 1.74 6.93
N PHE A 87 9.58 0.87 6.24
CA PHE A 87 10.25 -0.27 6.83
C PHE A 87 11.70 0.08 7.20
N GLY A 88 12.09 -0.21 8.43
CA GLY A 88 13.45 0.01 8.91
C GLY A 88 13.73 1.43 9.38
N GLU A 89 15.01 1.73 9.61
CA GLU A 89 15.45 3.08 9.93
C GLU A 89 15.07 4.05 8.81
N LYS A 90 14.80 5.31 9.17
CA LYS A 90 14.44 6.38 8.24
C LYS A 90 15.58 6.70 7.28
N THR A 91 15.85 5.78 6.36
CA THR A 91 16.74 6.06 5.24
C THR A 91 15.90 6.48 4.03
N LEU A 92 16.42 7.39 3.25
CA LEU A 92 15.78 8.10 2.13
C LEU A 92 15.18 7.20 1.03
N THR A 93 15.41 5.88 1.08
CA THR A 93 15.10 4.96 -0.01
C THR A 93 14.04 3.92 0.32
N SER A 94 13.43 3.96 1.50
CA SER A 94 12.63 2.84 2.01
C SER A 94 11.13 3.06 2.04
N SER A 95 10.60 4.07 1.35
CA SER A 95 9.16 4.25 1.24
C SER A 95 8.54 3.17 0.36
N SER A 96 7.68 2.36 0.96
CA SER A 96 6.93 1.32 0.30
C SER A 96 5.44 1.60 0.40
N TYR A 97 4.70 1.21 -0.61
CA TYR A 97 3.26 1.46 -0.71
C TYR A 97 2.52 0.17 -0.97
N GLU A 98 1.28 0.11 -0.56
CA GLU A 98 0.40 -1.03 -0.85
C GLU A 98 -1.04 -0.58 -1.06
N LYS A 99 -1.82 -1.41 -1.74
CA LYS A 99 -3.26 -1.24 -1.86
C LYS A 99 -3.91 -1.25 -0.48
N SER A 100 -4.88 -0.37 -0.23
CA SER A 100 -5.54 -0.29 1.07
C SER A 100 -7.05 -0.38 1.03
N TYR A 101 -7.68 -0.12 -0.11
CA TYR A 101 -9.13 0.06 -0.16
C TYR A 101 -9.92 -1.22 0.16
N PHE A 102 -9.49 -2.37 -0.35
CA PHE A 102 -10.17 -3.65 -0.12
C PHE A 102 -9.40 -4.58 0.82
N ASP A 103 -8.19 -4.20 1.19
CA ASP A 103 -7.34 -5.06 2.00
C ASP A 103 -7.83 -5.08 3.45
N LYS A 104 -7.95 -6.27 4.00
CA LYS A 104 -8.09 -6.44 5.43
C LYS A 104 -6.83 -5.94 6.11
N GLN A 105 -6.99 -5.35 7.28
CA GLN A 105 -5.84 -4.94 8.06
C GLN A 105 -4.96 -6.15 8.37
N HIS A 106 -3.69 -6.03 8.09
CA HIS A 106 -2.69 -7.06 8.35
C HIS A 106 -1.45 -6.41 8.96
N ASP A 107 -0.62 -7.24 9.56
CA ASP A 107 0.62 -6.85 10.23
C ASP A 107 1.81 -7.35 9.43
N HIS A 108 3.00 -6.85 9.74
CA HIS A 108 4.18 -7.08 8.93
C HIS A 108 5.35 -7.63 9.75
N LEU A 109 6.03 -8.63 9.20
CA LEU A 109 7.32 -9.09 9.65
C LEU A 109 8.36 -8.74 8.58
N VAL A 110 9.29 -7.85 8.92
CA VAL A 110 10.38 -7.41 8.05
C VAL A 110 11.63 -8.21 8.38
N ILE A 111 12.15 -8.92 7.40
CA ILE A 111 13.34 -9.75 7.55
C ILE A 111 14.50 -9.11 6.83
N TYR A 112 15.57 -8.82 7.55
CA TYR A 112 16.80 -8.26 7.00
C TYR A 112 17.74 -9.36 6.52
N LYS A 113 18.56 -9.01 5.54
CA LYS A 113 19.68 -9.85 5.13
C LYS A 113 20.72 -9.90 6.24
N LYS A 114 21.18 -11.10 6.59
CA LYS A 114 22.24 -11.31 7.59
C LYS A 114 23.54 -10.58 7.26
N SER A 115 23.85 -10.48 5.96
CA SER A 115 25.08 -9.86 5.45
C SER A 115 25.17 -8.36 5.71
N SER A 116 24.05 -7.65 5.71
CA SER A 116 24.02 -6.18 5.83
C SER A 116 23.34 -5.67 7.10
N GLY A 117 22.42 -6.45 7.67
CA GLY A 117 21.63 -6.04 8.84
C GLY A 117 20.66 -4.86 8.58
N LYS A 118 20.69 -4.28 7.39
CA LYS A 118 19.89 -3.11 7.00
C LYS A 118 19.09 -3.33 5.73
N GLU A 119 19.55 -4.19 4.85
CA GLU A 119 18.88 -4.48 3.60
C GLU A 119 17.73 -5.48 3.85
N ILE A 120 16.54 -5.14 3.37
CA ILE A 120 15.37 -5.99 3.52
C ILE A 120 15.49 -7.18 2.56
N ALA A 121 15.42 -8.38 3.11
CA ALA A 121 15.40 -9.63 2.34
C ALA A 121 13.98 -10.05 1.98
N GLU A 122 13.05 -9.88 2.93
CA GLU A 122 11.68 -10.38 2.77
C GLU A 122 10.73 -9.60 3.67
N ILE A 123 9.50 -9.40 3.22
CA ILE A 123 8.41 -8.87 4.04
C ILE A 123 7.29 -9.91 4.05
N ILE A 124 6.91 -10.35 5.24
CA ILE A 124 5.82 -11.32 5.43
C ILE A 124 4.64 -10.59 6.05
N GLU A 125 3.48 -10.72 5.42
CA GLU A 125 2.21 -10.25 5.97
C GLU A 125 1.56 -11.36 6.77
N PHE A 126 0.99 -11.01 7.92
CA PHE A 126 0.29 -11.96 8.77
C PHE A 126 -0.90 -11.34 9.47
N CYS A 127 -1.82 -12.17 9.90
CA CYS A 127 -2.94 -11.78 10.75
C CYS A 127 -2.95 -12.69 11.98
N ASP A 128 -2.97 -12.09 13.16
CA ASP A 128 -3.10 -12.81 14.42
C ASP A 128 -4.33 -12.31 15.17
N PRO A 129 -5.31 -13.18 15.47
CA PRO A 129 -6.55 -12.78 16.16
C PRO A 129 -6.32 -12.15 17.54
N ARG A 130 -5.19 -12.44 18.19
CA ARG A 130 -4.82 -11.85 19.48
C ARG A 130 -4.64 -10.34 19.41
N ILE A 131 -4.24 -9.81 18.26
CA ILE A 131 -4.06 -8.37 18.05
C ILE A 131 -5.41 -7.65 18.13
N GLN A 132 -6.45 -8.25 17.60
CA GLN A 132 -7.82 -7.73 17.74
C GLN A 132 -8.25 -7.66 19.21
N GLY A 133 -7.94 -8.68 20.00
CA GLY A 133 -8.22 -8.69 21.44
C GLY A 133 -7.46 -7.59 22.20
N ILE A 134 -6.21 -7.33 21.82
CA ILE A 134 -5.41 -6.22 22.38
C ILE A 134 -6.08 -4.88 22.05
N LYS A 135 -6.49 -4.69 20.81
CA LYS A 135 -7.21 -3.49 20.37
C LYS A 135 -8.46 -3.25 21.21
N GLU A 136 -9.30 -4.26 21.36
CA GLU A 136 -10.54 -4.18 22.15
C GLU A 136 -10.25 -3.84 23.61
N SER A 137 -9.20 -4.41 24.20
CA SER A 137 -8.80 -4.10 25.57
C SER A 137 -8.38 -2.65 25.75
N ILE A 138 -7.67 -2.08 24.77
CA ILE A 138 -7.26 -0.67 24.78
C ILE A 138 -8.49 0.23 24.62
N GLU A 139 -9.40 -0.09 23.72
CA GLU A 139 -10.64 0.67 23.51
C GLU A 139 -11.47 0.74 24.81
N GLN A 140 -11.60 -0.38 25.51
CA GLN A 140 -12.32 -0.44 26.78
C GLN A 140 -11.60 0.33 27.89
N ALA A 141 -10.29 0.16 28.01
CA ALA A 141 -9.51 0.80 29.06
C ALA A 141 -9.51 2.33 28.97
N PHE A 142 -9.49 2.86 27.76
CA PHE A 142 -9.37 4.29 27.51
C PHE A 142 -10.64 4.95 26.97
N ASN A 143 -11.72 4.18 26.80
CA ASN A 143 -13.01 4.63 26.26
C ASN A 143 -12.85 5.36 24.92
N VAL A 144 -12.15 4.73 24.00
CA VAL A 144 -11.87 5.25 22.65
C VAL A 144 -12.26 4.22 21.60
N GLN A 145 -12.45 4.67 20.38
CA GLN A 145 -12.55 3.80 19.21
C GLN A 145 -11.23 3.87 18.45
N ILE A 146 -10.65 2.73 18.11
CA ILE A 146 -9.42 2.65 17.33
C ILE A 146 -9.79 2.37 15.87
N ASP A 147 -9.50 3.31 15.00
CA ASP A 147 -9.81 3.17 13.58
C ASP A 147 -8.79 2.29 12.85
N SER A 148 -7.53 2.35 13.24
CA SER A 148 -6.46 1.57 12.61
C SER A 148 -5.29 1.36 13.55
N HIS A 149 -4.43 0.41 13.20
CA HIS A 149 -3.14 0.22 13.86
C HIS A 149 -2.06 -0.14 12.83
N SER A 150 -0.80 -0.03 13.23
CA SER A 150 0.34 -0.53 12.46
C SER A 150 1.24 -1.32 13.40
N LEU A 151 1.56 -2.55 13.02
CA LEU A 151 2.45 -3.41 13.79
C LEU A 151 3.53 -3.98 12.87
N TYR A 152 4.77 -3.77 13.24
CA TYR A 152 5.94 -4.24 12.52
C TYR A 152 6.87 -5.00 13.47
N PHE A 153 7.24 -6.20 13.07
CA PHE A 153 8.33 -6.92 13.69
C PHE A 153 9.54 -6.90 12.75
N TYR A 154 10.72 -6.76 13.30
CA TYR A 154 11.97 -6.69 12.56
C TYR A 154 12.92 -7.78 13.03
N GLY A 155 13.51 -8.50 12.12
CA GLY A 155 14.42 -9.57 12.48
C GLY A 155 15.22 -10.14 11.33
N THR A 156 15.98 -11.18 11.65
CA THR A 156 16.76 -11.96 10.69
C THR A 156 16.38 -13.43 10.81
N LYS A 157 16.51 -14.20 9.73
CA LYS A 157 16.23 -15.65 9.78
C LYS A 157 17.21 -16.34 10.73
N LYS A 158 16.69 -17.25 11.53
CA LYS A 158 17.51 -18.16 12.33
C LYS A 158 18.13 -19.21 11.43
N ASP A 159 19.27 -19.70 11.81
CA ASP A 159 19.92 -20.83 11.14
C ASP A 159 19.20 -22.13 11.44
#